data_2901b5d04573c92f82269a69aa413e03
#
_entry.id   2901b5d04573c92f82269a69aa413e03
#
_cell.length_a   1.000
_cell.length_b   1.000
_cell.length_c   1.000
_cell.angle_alpha   90.00
_cell.angle_beta   90.00
_cell.angle_gamma   90.00
#
_symmetry.space_group_name_H-M   'P 1'
#
loop_
_entity.id
_entity.type
_entity.pdbx_description
1 polymer ?
#
loop_
_entity_poly.entity_id
_entity_poly.type
_entity_poly.pdbx_seq_one_letter_code
_entity_poly.pdbx_strand_id
1 'polypeptide(L)'
;DGETLHENAASNDRLLDIFLSAKQVEGCTTPTIKYYGSTIRQLFKKMPKKITDYTTEDIRAYLAVFQRKNKSSKVTIDNIRRIFSSFFAWLEEEDYIVKSPVRRIHKVKTGTQVKEVLSDENIEQLRDSCTKIRDLAIIDLLASTGMRVGELVLLNRDDISFDERECIVFGKGDKERMVYFDARTKIHLQNYLDSRTDNNEALFVSLKAPYNRMKIGGIELRLREMGKRLNIEKVHPHKFRRTLATVAIDKGMPIEQLQKLLGHQRIDTTLQYAMVKQSNVKIAHRKYIG
;
A
#
# COMPACT_ATOMS: atom_id res chain seq x y z
N ASP A 1 -17.08 -22.45 34.32
CA ASP A 1 -16.59 -22.34 32.90
C ASP A 1 -16.66 -20.93 32.34
N GLY A 2 -17.70 -20.13 32.66
CA GLY A 2 -17.82 -18.74 32.17
C GLY A 2 -16.80 -17.79 32.81
N GLU A 3 -16.58 -17.86 34.11
CA GLU A 3 -15.60 -17.03 34.82
C GLU A 3 -14.18 -17.28 34.35
N THR A 4 -13.78 -18.52 34.13
CA THR A 4 -12.44 -18.89 33.62
C THR A 4 -12.19 -18.34 32.20
N LEU A 5 -13.23 -18.29 31.35
CA LEU A 5 -13.13 -17.72 30.01
C LEU A 5 -12.96 -16.20 30.07
N HIS A 6 -13.62 -15.50 31.00
CA HIS A 6 -13.47 -14.06 31.20
C HIS A 6 -12.09 -13.70 31.75
N GLU A 7 -11.57 -14.46 32.71
CA GLU A 7 -10.21 -14.26 33.25
C GLU A 7 -9.12 -14.49 32.20
N ASN A 8 -9.26 -15.55 31.38
CA ASN A 8 -8.33 -15.84 30.30
C ASN A 8 -8.37 -14.75 29.20
N ALA A 9 -9.54 -14.22 28.87
CA ALA A 9 -9.68 -13.14 27.90
C ALA A 9 -9.01 -11.86 28.41
N ALA A 10 -9.23 -11.48 29.66
CA ALA A 10 -8.59 -10.32 30.27
C ALA A 10 -7.06 -10.44 30.34
N SER A 11 -6.54 -11.66 30.63
CA SER A 11 -5.11 -11.96 30.62
C SER A 11 -4.51 -11.88 29.20
N ASN A 12 -5.17 -12.44 28.20
CA ASN A 12 -4.70 -12.40 26.80
C ASN A 12 -4.70 -10.97 26.24
N ASP A 13 -5.75 -10.18 26.50
CA ASP A 13 -5.83 -8.79 26.06
C ASP A 13 -4.74 -7.93 26.71
N ARG A 14 -4.43 -8.15 27.99
CA ARG A 14 -3.31 -7.46 28.66
C ARG A 14 -1.97 -7.78 27.99
N LEU A 15 -1.67 -9.05 27.68
CA LEU A 15 -0.44 -9.43 27.00
C LEU A 15 -0.38 -8.85 25.58
N LEU A 16 -1.51 -8.79 24.90
CA LEU A 16 -1.61 -8.14 23.59
C LEU A 16 -1.30 -6.64 23.69
N ASP A 17 -1.83 -5.93 24.67
CA ASP A 17 -1.60 -4.49 24.84
C ASP A 17 -0.11 -4.21 25.17
N ILE A 18 0.54 -5.05 25.96
CA ILE A 18 2.00 -4.97 26.23
C ILE A 18 2.78 -5.18 24.92
N PHE A 19 2.45 -6.21 24.14
CA PHE A 19 3.06 -6.45 22.83
C PHE A 19 2.89 -5.26 21.87
N LEU A 20 1.68 -4.69 21.77
CA LEU A 20 1.42 -3.54 20.91
C LEU A 20 2.22 -2.30 21.35
N SER A 21 2.39 -2.10 22.66
CA SER A 21 3.22 -1.04 23.22
C SER A 21 4.70 -1.26 22.89
N ALA A 22 5.20 -2.50 23.03
CA ALA A 22 6.56 -2.84 22.62
C ALA A 22 6.79 -2.55 21.12
N LYS A 23 5.86 -2.95 20.25
CA LYS A 23 5.94 -2.66 18.81
C LYS A 23 5.87 -1.17 18.49
N GLN A 24 5.18 -0.39 19.29
CA GLN A 24 5.15 1.07 19.17
C GLN A 24 6.52 1.68 19.48
N VAL A 25 7.18 1.23 20.56
CA VAL A 25 8.55 1.66 20.93
C VAL A 25 9.56 1.24 19.87
N GLU A 26 9.39 0.07 19.22
CA GLU A 26 10.19 -0.38 18.09
C GLU A 26 9.97 0.45 16.79
N GLY A 27 9.10 1.46 16.81
CA GLY A 27 8.86 2.36 15.67
C GLY A 27 7.78 1.87 14.69
N CYS A 28 6.94 0.91 15.06
CA CYS A 28 5.80 0.53 14.24
C CYS A 28 4.79 1.67 14.15
N THR A 29 4.27 1.91 12.93
CA THR A 29 3.27 2.97 12.70
C THR A 29 1.92 2.62 13.32
N THR A 30 1.15 3.65 13.71
CA THR A 30 -0.21 3.47 14.28
C THR A 30 -1.13 2.56 13.44
N PRO A 31 -1.18 2.65 12.09
CA PRO A 31 -1.96 1.71 11.29
C PRO A 31 -1.48 0.26 11.41
N THR A 32 -0.17 0.03 11.51
CA THR A 32 0.41 -1.32 11.70
C THR A 32 0.01 -1.88 13.05
N ILE A 33 0.11 -1.08 14.13
CA ILE A 33 -0.31 -1.46 15.49
C ILE A 33 -1.79 -1.84 15.52
N LYS A 34 -2.67 -1.01 14.91
CA LYS A 34 -4.10 -1.31 14.81
C LYS A 34 -4.38 -2.60 14.05
N TYR A 35 -3.66 -2.86 12.96
CA TYR A 35 -3.82 -4.07 12.18
C TYR A 35 -3.37 -5.32 12.95
N TYR A 36 -2.24 -5.23 13.67
CA TYR A 36 -1.78 -6.31 14.54
C TYR A 36 -2.81 -6.62 15.63
N GLY A 37 -3.24 -5.59 16.37
CA GLY A 37 -4.20 -5.74 17.44
C GLY A 37 -5.54 -6.33 16.99
N SER A 38 -6.11 -5.82 15.89
CA SER A 38 -7.38 -6.33 15.35
C SER A 38 -7.27 -7.79 14.89
N THR A 39 -6.14 -8.16 14.27
CA THR A 39 -5.92 -9.53 13.76
C THR A 39 -5.77 -10.52 14.92
N ILE A 40 -5.02 -10.16 15.97
CA ILE A 40 -4.79 -11.04 17.12
C ILE A 40 -6.06 -11.15 17.98
N ARG A 41 -6.77 -10.04 18.24
CA ARG A 41 -8.07 -10.08 18.95
C ARG A 41 -9.09 -10.95 18.22
N GLN A 42 -9.04 -11.00 16.90
CA GLN A 42 -9.92 -11.89 16.13
C GLN A 42 -9.61 -13.37 16.37
N LEU A 43 -8.33 -13.74 16.55
CA LEU A 43 -7.94 -15.09 16.97
C LEU A 43 -8.54 -15.42 18.35
N PHE A 44 -8.34 -14.55 19.35
CA PHE A 44 -8.85 -14.77 20.72
C PHE A 44 -10.36 -14.91 20.74
N LYS A 45 -11.08 -14.07 19.98
CA LYS A 45 -12.54 -14.15 19.87
C LYS A 45 -13.04 -15.46 19.24
N LYS A 46 -12.30 -16.00 18.27
CA LYS A 46 -12.71 -17.22 17.54
C LYS A 46 -12.27 -18.50 18.21
N MET A 47 -11.20 -18.44 18.98
CA MET A 47 -10.62 -19.56 19.71
C MET A 47 -10.29 -19.10 21.14
N PRO A 48 -11.29 -18.94 22.04
CA PRO A 48 -11.08 -18.45 23.38
C PRO A 48 -10.33 -19.50 24.22
N LYS A 49 -9.02 -19.37 24.29
CA LYS A 49 -8.09 -20.22 25.06
C LYS A 49 -7.14 -19.34 25.84
N LYS A 50 -6.55 -19.84 26.92
CA LYS A 50 -5.40 -19.21 27.57
C LYS A 50 -4.22 -19.17 26.60
N ILE A 51 -3.41 -18.11 26.69
CA ILE A 51 -2.30 -17.89 25.72
C ILE A 51 -1.32 -19.07 25.67
N THR A 52 -1.09 -19.73 26.81
CA THR A 52 -0.22 -20.90 26.96
C THR A 52 -0.75 -22.16 26.29
N ASP A 53 -2.05 -22.21 25.98
CA ASP A 53 -2.74 -23.42 25.52
C ASP A 53 -2.92 -23.46 24.00
N TYR A 54 -2.46 -22.41 23.31
CA TYR A 54 -2.48 -22.41 21.84
C TYR A 54 -1.44 -23.38 21.28
N THR A 55 -1.90 -24.34 20.49
CA THR A 55 -1.06 -25.29 19.79
C THR A 55 -0.82 -24.91 18.33
N THR A 56 0.13 -25.55 17.70
CA THR A 56 0.39 -25.37 16.24
C THR A 56 -0.85 -25.79 15.42
N GLU A 57 -1.56 -26.81 15.84
CA GLU A 57 -2.78 -27.32 15.22
C GLU A 57 -3.92 -26.29 15.31
N ASP A 58 -4.06 -25.60 16.44
CA ASP A 58 -5.05 -24.54 16.61
C ASP A 58 -4.83 -23.40 15.58
N ILE A 59 -3.58 -22.96 15.46
CA ILE A 59 -3.26 -21.87 14.52
C ILE A 59 -3.46 -22.31 13.07
N ARG A 60 -3.09 -23.55 12.72
CA ARG A 60 -3.35 -24.10 11.38
C ARG A 60 -4.84 -24.19 11.09
N ALA A 61 -5.63 -24.70 12.05
CA ALA A 61 -7.09 -24.81 11.93
C ALA A 61 -7.72 -23.41 11.74
N TYR A 62 -7.30 -22.43 12.56
CA TYR A 62 -7.77 -21.05 12.42
C TYR A 62 -7.51 -20.48 11.03
N LEU A 63 -6.27 -20.57 10.53
CA LEU A 63 -5.89 -20.05 9.21
C LEU A 63 -6.68 -20.73 8.09
N ALA A 64 -6.88 -22.05 8.17
CA ALA A 64 -7.64 -22.82 7.19
C ALA A 64 -9.14 -22.43 7.18
N VAL A 65 -9.74 -22.27 8.36
CA VAL A 65 -11.13 -21.83 8.51
C VAL A 65 -11.29 -20.39 8.03
N PHE A 66 -10.37 -19.51 8.42
CA PHE A 66 -10.38 -18.12 7.99
C PHE A 66 -10.32 -18.00 6.45
N GLN A 67 -9.43 -18.78 5.82
CA GLN A 67 -9.30 -18.79 4.36
C GLN A 67 -10.58 -19.21 3.66
N ARG A 68 -11.19 -20.31 4.09
CA ARG A 68 -12.45 -20.84 3.52
C ARG A 68 -13.61 -19.88 3.70
N LYS A 69 -13.82 -19.43 4.95
CA LYS A 69 -14.98 -18.58 5.31
C LYS A 69 -14.96 -17.23 4.61
N ASN A 70 -13.78 -16.60 4.51
CA ASN A 70 -13.63 -15.26 3.95
C ASN A 70 -13.18 -15.28 2.48
N LYS A 71 -13.02 -16.45 1.87
CA LYS A 71 -12.46 -16.62 0.51
C LYS A 71 -11.15 -15.82 0.34
N SER A 72 -10.32 -15.80 1.39
CA SER A 72 -9.12 -14.97 1.47
C SER A 72 -8.00 -15.51 0.57
N SER A 73 -7.23 -14.60 0.00
CA SER A 73 -6.06 -14.96 -0.81
C SER A 73 -4.96 -15.60 0.04
N LYS A 74 -4.10 -16.40 -0.59
CA LYS A 74 -2.89 -16.96 0.05
C LYS A 74 -2.00 -15.86 0.66
N VAL A 75 -1.91 -14.69 0.02
CA VAL A 75 -1.16 -13.53 0.53
C VAL A 75 -1.76 -13.03 1.84
N THR A 76 -3.08 -12.93 1.94
CA THR A 76 -3.77 -12.54 3.16
C THR A 76 -3.48 -13.51 4.30
N ILE A 77 -3.53 -14.81 4.01
CA ILE A 77 -3.22 -15.85 5.00
C ILE A 77 -1.76 -15.76 5.47
N ASP A 78 -0.81 -15.55 4.56
CA ASP A 78 0.60 -15.37 4.96
C ASP A 78 0.82 -14.11 5.80
N ASN A 79 0.10 -13.03 5.51
CA ASN A 79 0.16 -11.82 6.34
C ASN A 79 -0.37 -12.08 7.77
N ILE A 80 -1.50 -12.77 7.92
CA ILE A 80 -2.04 -13.16 9.23
C ILE A 80 -1.04 -14.07 9.96
N ARG A 81 -0.49 -15.08 9.27
CA ARG A 81 0.55 -15.96 9.83
C ARG A 81 1.75 -15.17 10.34
N ARG A 82 2.22 -14.17 9.58
CA ARG A 82 3.35 -13.31 9.99
C ARG A 82 3.05 -12.49 11.24
N ILE A 83 1.83 -11.98 11.37
CA ILE A 83 1.39 -11.26 12.58
C ILE A 83 1.39 -12.21 13.78
N PHE A 84 0.82 -13.41 13.64
CA PHE A 84 0.87 -14.40 14.70
C PHE A 84 2.29 -14.84 15.03
N SER A 85 3.15 -15.01 14.01
CA SER A 85 4.56 -15.33 14.22
C SER A 85 5.27 -14.25 15.04
N SER A 86 5.02 -12.96 14.74
CA SER A 86 5.59 -11.85 15.49
C SER A 86 5.11 -11.83 16.95
N PHE A 87 3.82 -12.05 17.17
CA PHE A 87 3.24 -12.02 18.51
C PHE A 87 3.71 -13.19 19.37
N PHE A 88 3.60 -14.43 18.87
CA PHE A 88 4.00 -15.61 19.63
C PHE A 88 5.52 -15.76 19.78
N ALA A 89 6.33 -15.21 18.87
CA ALA A 89 7.76 -15.11 19.05
C ALA A 89 8.12 -14.14 20.18
N TRP A 90 7.46 -12.99 20.23
CA TRP A 90 7.64 -12.04 21.32
C TRP A 90 7.22 -12.65 22.69
N LEU A 91 6.12 -13.39 22.74
CA LEU A 91 5.71 -14.11 23.95
C LEU A 91 6.74 -15.17 24.41
N GLU A 92 7.41 -15.85 23.47
CA GLU A 92 8.49 -16.79 23.74
C GLU A 92 9.76 -16.06 24.24
N GLU A 93 10.11 -14.91 23.63
CA GLU A 93 11.26 -14.05 24.01
C GLU A 93 11.08 -13.42 25.41
N GLU A 94 9.85 -13.11 25.80
CA GLU A 94 9.51 -12.52 27.12
C GLU A 94 9.11 -13.60 28.16
N ASP A 95 9.38 -14.87 27.90
CA ASP A 95 9.12 -16.01 28.79
C ASP A 95 7.66 -16.23 29.19
N TYR A 96 6.69 -15.65 28.47
CA TYR A 96 5.26 -15.88 28.71
C TYR A 96 4.81 -17.27 28.22
N ILE A 97 5.49 -17.84 27.26
CA ILE A 97 5.30 -19.19 26.73
C ILE A 97 6.63 -19.88 26.49
N VAL A 98 6.68 -21.18 26.65
CA VAL A 98 7.91 -21.97 26.46
C VAL A 98 8.31 -22.05 24.98
N LYS A 99 7.33 -22.10 24.07
CA LYS A 99 7.58 -22.25 22.64
C LYS A 99 6.46 -21.69 21.79
N SER A 100 6.80 -20.90 20.78
CA SER A 100 5.83 -20.35 19.83
C SER A 100 5.12 -21.45 19.03
N PRO A 101 3.77 -21.50 19.06
CA PRO A 101 2.98 -22.46 18.28
C PRO A 101 3.07 -22.20 16.77
N VAL A 102 3.55 -21.00 16.34
CA VAL A 102 3.66 -20.63 14.94
C VAL A 102 4.99 -21.06 14.32
N ARG A 103 5.98 -21.44 15.13
CA ARG A 103 7.34 -21.76 14.67
C ARG A 103 7.39 -22.83 13.57
N ARG A 104 6.46 -23.80 13.60
CA ARG A 104 6.35 -24.90 12.60
C ARG A 104 5.42 -24.57 11.43
N ILE A 105 4.91 -23.33 11.35
CA ILE A 105 4.03 -22.90 10.26
C ILE A 105 4.85 -22.09 9.26
N HIS A 106 5.25 -22.74 8.18
CA HIS A 106 6.08 -22.12 7.15
C HIS A 106 5.32 -21.09 6.33
N LYS A 107 6.08 -20.24 5.63
CA LYS A 107 5.56 -19.26 4.69
C LYS A 107 4.63 -19.91 3.67
N VAL A 108 3.46 -19.32 3.46
CA VAL A 108 2.52 -19.79 2.45
C VAL A 108 3.09 -19.53 1.06
N LYS A 109 3.20 -20.57 0.23
CA LYS A 109 3.64 -20.44 -1.16
C LYS A 109 2.60 -19.66 -1.95
N THR A 110 2.95 -18.43 -2.32
CA THR A 110 2.15 -17.57 -3.19
C THR A 110 2.77 -17.59 -4.57
N GLY A 111 1.97 -17.88 -5.60
CA GLY A 111 2.44 -17.73 -6.98
C GLY A 111 2.70 -16.26 -7.31
N THR A 112 3.64 -16.01 -8.21
CA THR A 112 3.87 -14.67 -8.76
C THR A 112 2.75 -14.39 -9.76
N GLN A 113 1.81 -13.52 -9.43
CA GLN A 113 0.79 -13.05 -10.38
C GLN A 113 1.28 -11.77 -11.05
N VAL A 114 1.23 -11.76 -12.37
CA VAL A 114 1.38 -10.53 -13.15
C VAL A 114 0.18 -9.65 -12.82
N LYS A 115 0.45 -8.52 -12.18
CA LYS A 115 -0.62 -7.57 -11.88
C LYS A 115 -0.83 -6.68 -13.09
N GLU A 116 -2.07 -6.54 -13.53
CA GLU A 116 -2.46 -5.68 -14.63
C GLU A 116 -2.03 -4.22 -14.43
N VAL A 117 -1.65 -3.59 -15.53
CA VAL A 117 -1.35 -2.15 -15.64
C VAL A 117 -2.47 -1.45 -16.44
N LEU A 118 -2.48 -0.14 -16.45
CA LEU A 118 -3.33 0.65 -17.36
C LEU A 118 -2.65 0.70 -18.74
N SER A 119 -3.40 0.51 -19.81
CA SER A 119 -2.90 0.83 -21.15
C SER A 119 -2.87 2.35 -21.36
N ASP A 120 -2.17 2.81 -22.39
CA ASP A 120 -2.14 4.22 -22.76
C ASP A 120 -3.57 4.73 -23.06
N GLU A 121 -4.38 3.90 -23.77
CA GLU A 121 -5.78 4.23 -24.06
C GLU A 121 -6.62 4.32 -22.78
N ASN A 122 -6.39 3.46 -21.78
CA ASN A 122 -7.10 3.54 -20.51
C ASN A 122 -6.80 4.87 -19.78
N ILE A 123 -5.55 5.34 -19.84
CA ILE A 123 -5.18 6.61 -19.23
C ILE A 123 -5.85 7.77 -19.95
N GLU A 124 -5.86 7.78 -21.29
CA GLU A 124 -6.54 8.82 -22.08
C GLU A 124 -8.07 8.80 -21.83
N GLN A 125 -8.70 7.63 -21.81
CA GLN A 125 -10.12 7.51 -21.46
C GLN A 125 -10.45 8.05 -20.07
N LEU A 126 -9.56 7.81 -19.09
CA LEU A 126 -9.71 8.36 -17.75
C LEU A 126 -9.62 9.89 -17.76
N ARG A 127 -8.68 10.46 -18.52
CA ARG A 127 -8.51 11.92 -18.71
C ARG A 127 -9.75 12.55 -19.34
N ASP A 128 -10.20 11.99 -20.47
CA ASP A 128 -11.36 12.48 -21.24
C ASP A 128 -12.66 12.40 -20.44
N SER A 129 -12.78 11.43 -19.53
CA SER A 129 -13.95 11.27 -18.66
C SER A 129 -14.02 12.29 -17.52
N CYS A 130 -12.95 13.08 -17.30
CA CYS A 130 -12.91 14.05 -16.22
C CYS A 130 -13.77 15.28 -16.50
N THR A 131 -14.86 15.40 -15.76
CA THR A 131 -15.72 16.61 -15.77
C THR A 131 -15.23 17.70 -14.82
N LYS A 132 -14.26 17.39 -13.98
CA LYS A 132 -13.67 18.31 -12.98
C LYS A 132 -12.17 18.39 -13.18
N ILE A 133 -11.69 19.62 -13.34
CA ILE A 133 -10.26 19.89 -13.58
C ILE A 133 -9.36 19.37 -12.45
N ARG A 134 -9.86 19.33 -11.21
CA ARG A 134 -9.18 18.71 -10.07
C ARG A 134 -8.89 17.24 -10.32
N ASP A 135 -9.90 16.49 -10.80
CA ASP A 135 -9.79 15.03 -11.00
C ASP A 135 -8.81 14.73 -12.14
N LEU A 136 -8.78 15.58 -13.18
CA LEU A 136 -7.80 15.51 -14.27
C LEU A 136 -6.38 15.75 -13.74
N ALA A 137 -6.17 16.76 -12.92
CA ALA A 137 -4.87 17.06 -12.32
C ALA A 137 -4.39 15.91 -11.40
N ILE A 138 -5.30 15.24 -10.66
CA ILE A 138 -4.98 14.06 -9.84
C ILE A 138 -4.51 12.90 -10.71
N ILE A 139 -5.23 12.60 -11.81
CA ILE A 139 -4.86 11.50 -12.73
C ILE A 139 -3.48 11.76 -13.32
N ASP A 140 -3.25 12.97 -13.84
CA ASP A 140 -1.98 13.31 -14.47
C ASP A 140 -0.81 13.25 -13.49
N LEU A 141 -0.98 13.78 -12.28
CA LEU A 141 0.07 13.74 -11.28
C LEU A 141 0.39 12.30 -10.85
N LEU A 142 -0.62 11.46 -10.68
CA LEU A 142 -0.41 10.02 -10.39
C LEU A 142 0.26 9.29 -11.55
N ALA A 143 -0.15 9.54 -12.79
CA ALA A 143 0.38 8.90 -13.98
C ALA A 143 1.83 9.32 -14.27
N SER A 144 2.14 10.59 -14.10
CA SER A 144 3.45 11.17 -14.41
C SER A 144 4.51 10.87 -13.34
N THR A 145 4.14 10.92 -12.05
CA THR A 145 5.09 10.77 -10.94
C THR A 145 5.15 9.36 -10.35
N GLY A 146 4.07 8.60 -10.46
CA GLY A 146 3.93 7.31 -9.78
C GLY A 146 4.02 7.40 -8.25
N MET A 147 3.78 8.58 -7.65
CA MET A 147 3.81 8.74 -6.19
C MET A 147 2.75 7.90 -5.49
N ARG A 148 2.94 7.65 -4.21
CA ARG A 148 1.93 6.96 -3.39
C ARG A 148 0.78 7.91 -3.07
N VAL A 149 -0.44 7.37 -2.97
CA VAL A 149 -1.61 8.19 -2.61
C VAL A 149 -1.46 8.88 -1.26
N GLY A 150 -0.76 8.26 -0.31
CA GLY A 150 -0.44 8.86 0.98
C GLY A 150 0.47 10.08 0.84
N GLU A 151 1.40 10.06 -0.11
CA GLU A 151 2.27 11.20 -0.43
C GLU A 151 1.47 12.31 -1.13
N LEU A 152 0.62 11.94 -2.09
CA LEU A 152 -0.24 12.88 -2.82
C LEU A 152 -1.15 13.72 -1.90
N VAL A 153 -1.80 13.09 -0.92
CA VAL A 153 -2.73 13.80 -0.03
C VAL A 153 -2.05 14.74 0.96
N LEU A 154 -0.76 14.55 1.19
CA LEU A 154 0.03 15.40 2.08
C LEU A 154 0.60 16.63 1.40
N LEU A 155 0.66 16.66 0.06
CA LEU A 155 1.20 17.79 -0.69
C LEU A 155 0.42 19.09 -0.43
N ASN A 156 1.16 20.18 -0.28
CA ASN A 156 0.69 21.55 -0.26
C ASN A 156 0.91 22.21 -1.63
N ARG A 157 0.31 23.38 -1.85
CA ARG A 157 0.51 24.18 -3.07
C ARG A 157 1.99 24.55 -3.26
N ASP A 158 2.64 24.93 -2.16
CA ASP A 158 4.03 25.43 -2.14
C ASP A 158 5.06 24.30 -2.32
N ASP A 159 4.67 23.04 -2.24
CA ASP A 159 5.56 21.90 -2.49
C ASP A 159 5.83 21.68 -3.99
N ILE A 160 5.14 22.41 -4.88
CA ILE A 160 5.21 22.23 -6.33
C ILE A 160 6.12 23.28 -6.96
N SER A 161 7.21 22.84 -7.56
CA SER A 161 8.03 23.65 -8.45
C SER A 161 7.55 23.50 -9.90
N PHE A 162 6.82 24.49 -10.39
CA PHE A 162 6.31 24.48 -11.77
C PHE A 162 7.41 24.69 -12.81
N ASP A 163 8.45 25.44 -12.47
CA ASP A 163 9.55 25.73 -13.39
C ASP A 163 10.38 24.49 -13.64
N GLU A 164 10.77 23.80 -12.58
CA GLU A 164 11.53 22.55 -12.65
C GLU A 164 10.65 21.32 -12.91
N ARG A 165 9.33 21.43 -12.79
CA ARG A 165 8.34 20.34 -12.90
C ARG A 165 8.63 19.20 -11.94
N GLU A 166 8.82 19.56 -10.69
CA GLU A 166 9.12 18.60 -9.63
C GLU A 166 8.42 18.96 -8.33
N CYS A 167 8.33 17.99 -7.43
CA CYS A 167 7.91 18.22 -6.06
C CYS A 167 8.59 17.24 -5.10
N ILE A 168 8.73 17.67 -3.85
CA ILE A 168 9.27 16.85 -2.77
C ILE A 168 8.11 16.08 -2.13
N VAL A 169 8.27 14.78 -2.00
CA VAL A 169 7.31 13.92 -1.30
C VAL A 169 7.96 13.21 -0.13
N PHE A 170 7.19 13.06 0.95
CA PHE A 170 7.64 12.39 2.17
C PHE A 170 7.18 10.94 2.17
N GLY A 171 8.16 10.04 2.16
CA GLY A 171 7.91 8.60 2.19
C GLY A 171 7.83 8.04 3.60
N LYS A 172 7.68 6.72 3.71
CA LYS A 172 7.69 6.02 5.00
C LYS A 172 9.01 6.26 5.75
N GLY A 173 8.92 6.72 7.00
CA GLY A 173 10.08 7.01 7.87
C GLY A 173 10.71 8.36 7.56
N ASP A 174 9.91 9.35 7.21
CA ASP A 174 10.32 10.76 6.95
C ASP A 174 11.42 10.93 5.89
N LYS A 175 11.51 9.97 4.96
CA LYS A 175 12.48 10.08 3.86
C LYS A 175 11.88 10.91 2.74
N GLU A 176 12.51 12.04 2.50
CA GLU A 176 12.23 12.89 1.35
C GLU A 176 12.72 12.25 0.04
N ARG A 177 11.97 12.46 -1.02
CA ARG A 177 12.46 12.24 -2.37
C ARG A 177 11.82 13.21 -3.35
N MET A 178 12.58 13.56 -4.36
CA MET A 178 12.09 14.32 -5.50
C MET A 178 11.29 13.41 -6.43
N VAL A 179 10.17 13.89 -6.92
CA VAL A 179 9.41 13.30 -8.03
C VAL A 179 9.19 14.31 -9.11
N TYR A 180 9.13 13.84 -10.34
CA TYR A 180 9.08 14.68 -11.53
C TYR A 180 7.78 14.47 -12.28
N PHE A 181 7.24 15.54 -12.87
CA PHE A 181 6.03 15.48 -13.67
C PHE A 181 6.21 16.11 -15.05
N ASP A 182 5.42 15.67 -16.02
CA ASP A 182 5.51 16.11 -17.40
C ASP A 182 4.83 17.45 -17.64
N ALA A 183 4.98 17.98 -18.86
CA ALA A 183 4.42 19.28 -19.24
C ALA A 183 2.88 19.30 -19.21
N ARG A 184 2.23 18.17 -19.53
CA ARG A 184 0.76 18.03 -19.46
C ARG A 184 0.27 18.19 -18.02
N THR A 185 0.92 17.48 -17.11
CA THR A 185 0.62 17.57 -15.66
C THR A 185 0.81 19.00 -15.15
N LYS A 186 1.89 19.68 -15.55
CA LYS A 186 2.12 21.12 -15.24
C LYS A 186 0.91 21.96 -15.61
N ILE A 187 0.46 21.87 -16.86
CA ILE A 187 -0.65 22.68 -17.38
C ILE A 187 -1.95 22.39 -16.61
N HIS A 188 -2.31 21.12 -16.45
CA HIS A 188 -3.56 20.76 -15.80
C HIS A 188 -3.56 21.08 -14.30
N LEU A 189 -2.42 20.90 -13.63
CA LEU A 189 -2.27 21.24 -12.23
C LEU A 189 -2.35 22.74 -11.99
N GLN A 190 -1.72 23.54 -12.86
CA GLN A 190 -1.76 25.00 -12.83
C GLN A 190 -3.19 25.50 -13.05
N ASN A 191 -3.87 25.01 -14.10
CA ASN A 191 -5.28 25.32 -14.36
C ASN A 191 -6.18 24.97 -13.19
N TYR A 192 -5.93 23.84 -12.51
CA TYR A 192 -6.67 23.49 -11.30
C TYR A 192 -6.44 24.48 -10.18
N LEU A 193 -5.20 24.85 -9.90
CA LEU A 193 -4.89 25.83 -8.84
C LEU A 193 -5.48 27.20 -9.13
N ASP A 194 -5.41 27.65 -10.39
CA ASP A 194 -5.99 28.93 -10.83
C ASP A 194 -7.53 28.96 -10.70
N SER A 195 -8.17 27.79 -10.82
CA SER A 195 -9.62 27.66 -10.65
C SER A 195 -10.08 27.66 -9.19
N ARG A 196 -9.17 27.60 -8.23
CA ARG A 196 -9.50 27.53 -6.80
C ARG A 196 -9.82 28.91 -6.24
N THR A 197 -10.86 28.94 -5.42
CA THR A 197 -11.33 30.17 -4.74
C THR A 197 -11.11 30.13 -3.23
N ASP A 198 -10.55 29.03 -2.71
CA ASP A 198 -10.27 28.83 -1.29
C ASP A 198 -8.80 29.14 -0.94
N ASN A 199 -8.54 29.33 0.37
CA ASN A 199 -7.20 29.62 0.89
C ASN A 199 -6.54 28.40 1.57
N ASN A 200 -7.07 27.18 1.37
CA ASN A 200 -6.48 25.99 1.96
C ASN A 200 -5.11 25.71 1.34
N GLU A 201 -4.11 25.47 2.18
CA GLU A 201 -2.74 25.16 1.75
C GLU A 201 -2.61 23.87 0.96
N ALA A 202 -3.52 22.89 1.23
CA ALA A 202 -3.47 21.58 0.59
C ALA A 202 -3.51 21.68 -0.94
N LEU A 203 -2.70 20.86 -1.62
CA LEU A 203 -2.70 20.80 -3.08
C LEU A 203 -4.08 20.38 -3.60
N PHE A 204 -4.68 19.32 -3.05
CA PHE A 204 -6.00 18.85 -3.44
C PHE A 204 -7.02 18.95 -2.31
N VAL A 205 -8.15 19.56 -2.63
CA VAL A 205 -9.26 19.80 -1.70
C VAL A 205 -10.59 19.25 -2.23
N SER A 206 -11.58 19.13 -1.33
CA SER A 206 -12.96 18.82 -1.72
C SER A 206 -13.54 19.90 -2.63
N LEU A 207 -14.50 19.53 -3.49
CA LEU A 207 -15.14 20.46 -4.43
C LEU A 207 -16.23 21.35 -3.79
N LYS A 208 -16.54 21.10 -2.53
CA LYS A 208 -17.57 21.84 -1.78
C LYS A 208 -16.95 22.41 -0.52
N ALA A 209 -17.46 23.57 -0.11
CA ALA A 209 -17.12 24.14 1.18
C ALA A 209 -17.28 23.10 2.32
N PRO A 210 -16.39 23.11 3.30
CA PRO A 210 -15.32 24.06 3.57
C PRO A 210 -13.99 23.76 2.84
N TYR A 211 -13.98 23.10 1.70
CA TYR A 211 -12.79 22.80 0.87
C TYR A 211 -11.66 22.12 1.65
N ASN A 212 -12.03 21.07 2.39
CA ASN A 212 -11.07 20.31 3.19
C ASN A 212 -10.07 19.56 2.31
N ARG A 213 -8.84 19.38 2.82
CA ARG A 213 -7.81 18.51 2.23
C ARG A 213 -8.41 17.14 1.89
N MET A 214 -8.18 16.66 0.69
CA MET A 214 -8.62 15.31 0.29
C MET A 214 -7.91 14.23 1.11
N LYS A 215 -8.67 13.21 1.47
CA LYS A 215 -8.16 12.02 2.16
C LYS A 215 -7.93 10.89 1.16
N ILE A 216 -7.07 9.93 1.52
CA ILE A 216 -6.76 8.74 0.70
C ILE A 216 -8.03 8.08 0.18
N GLY A 217 -8.98 7.77 1.07
CA GLY A 217 -10.23 7.12 0.69
C GLY A 217 -11.07 7.91 -0.31
N GLY A 218 -11.02 9.25 -0.28
CA GLY A 218 -11.71 10.12 -1.24
C GLY A 218 -11.13 10.00 -2.65
N ILE A 219 -9.79 9.98 -2.76
CA ILE A 219 -9.12 9.78 -4.05
C ILE A 219 -9.37 8.37 -4.59
N GLU A 220 -9.23 7.35 -3.75
CA GLU A 220 -9.46 5.96 -4.15
C GLU A 220 -10.91 5.71 -4.60
N LEU A 221 -11.89 6.28 -3.88
CA LEU A 221 -13.30 6.19 -4.26
C LEU A 221 -13.52 6.84 -5.62
N ARG A 222 -12.99 8.04 -5.83
CA ARG A 222 -13.15 8.78 -7.08
C ARG A 222 -12.58 8.03 -8.28
N LEU A 223 -11.36 7.51 -8.16
CA LEU A 223 -10.73 6.71 -9.21
C LEU A 223 -11.50 5.42 -9.50
N ARG A 224 -12.03 4.76 -8.47
CA ARG A 224 -12.87 3.57 -8.62
C ARG A 224 -14.17 3.85 -9.37
N GLU A 225 -14.84 4.97 -9.05
CA GLU A 225 -16.06 5.40 -9.73
C GLU A 225 -15.81 5.71 -11.21
N MET A 226 -14.69 6.38 -11.52
CA MET A 226 -14.31 6.66 -12.91
C MET A 226 -14.01 5.36 -13.67
N GLY A 227 -13.26 4.44 -13.09
CA GLY A 227 -12.99 3.14 -13.67
C GLY A 227 -14.28 2.36 -13.96
N LYS A 228 -15.24 2.34 -13.01
CA LYS A 228 -16.53 1.68 -13.21
C LYS A 228 -17.31 2.24 -14.38
N ARG A 229 -17.36 3.57 -14.53
CA ARG A 229 -18.07 4.23 -15.65
C ARG A 229 -17.48 3.89 -17.01
N LEU A 230 -16.17 3.62 -17.06
CA LEU A 230 -15.44 3.31 -18.29
C LEU A 230 -15.23 1.81 -18.50
N ASN A 231 -15.78 0.96 -17.64
CA ASN A 231 -15.50 -0.49 -17.62
C ASN A 231 -14.01 -0.85 -17.52
N ILE A 232 -13.21 0.01 -16.88
CA ILE A 232 -11.80 -0.24 -16.59
C ILE A 232 -11.69 -0.86 -15.20
N GLU A 233 -11.22 -2.11 -15.13
CA GLU A 233 -11.15 -2.82 -13.87
C GLU A 233 -10.14 -2.21 -12.89
N LYS A 234 -10.54 -2.11 -11.64
CA LYS A 234 -9.69 -1.83 -10.47
C LYS A 234 -8.79 -0.61 -10.65
N VAL A 235 -9.35 0.53 -11.07
CA VAL A 235 -8.61 1.80 -11.12
C VAL A 235 -8.37 2.30 -9.69
N HIS A 236 -7.10 2.39 -9.32
CA HIS A 236 -6.65 2.86 -7.99
C HIS A 236 -5.21 3.40 -8.08
N PRO A 237 -4.73 4.23 -7.13
CA PRO A 237 -3.43 4.91 -7.22
C PRO A 237 -2.24 3.97 -7.48
N HIS A 238 -2.19 2.81 -6.83
CA HIS A 238 -1.11 1.85 -7.07
C HIS A 238 -1.08 1.27 -8.50
N LYS A 239 -2.21 1.29 -9.22
CA LYS A 239 -2.23 0.85 -10.62
C LYS A 239 -1.49 1.85 -11.52
N PHE A 240 -1.64 3.16 -11.29
CA PHE A 240 -0.85 4.20 -11.97
C PHE A 240 0.64 4.05 -11.72
N ARG A 241 1.04 3.90 -10.46
CA ARG A 241 2.44 3.71 -10.08
C ARG A 241 3.05 2.47 -10.75
N ARG A 242 2.30 1.39 -10.82
CA ARG A 242 2.71 0.15 -11.48
C ARG A 242 2.84 0.34 -12.99
N THR A 243 1.90 1.05 -13.60
CA THR A 243 1.92 1.39 -15.01
C THR A 243 3.18 2.19 -15.36
N LEU A 244 3.45 3.27 -14.61
CA LEU A 244 4.67 4.06 -14.80
C LEU A 244 5.93 3.19 -14.67
N ALA A 245 6.01 2.34 -13.65
CA ALA A 245 7.16 1.47 -13.46
C ALA A 245 7.38 0.52 -14.63
N THR A 246 6.30 -0.11 -15.11
CA THR A 246 6.36 -1.03 -16.24
C THR A 246 6.77 -0.32 -17.53
N VAL A 247 6.15 0.83 -17.81
CA VAL A 247 6.48 1.65 -18.99
C VAL A 247 7.93 2.16 -18.94
N ALA A 248 8.40 2.60 -17.77
CA ALA A 248 9.77 3.06 -17.59
C ALA A 248 10.79 1.94 -17.91
N ILE A 249 10.56 0.72 -17.42
CA ILE A 249 11.39 -0.44 -17.70
C ILE A 249 11.33 -0.81 -19.18
N ASP A 250 10.13 -0.85 -19.77
CA ASP A 250 9.95 -1.15 -21.18
C ASP A 250 10.64 -0.13 -22.10
N LYS A 251 10.78 1.12 -21.66
CA LYS A 251 11.55 2.18 -22.33
C LYS A 251 13.05 2.17 -22.02
N GLY A 252 13.52 1.23 -21.20
CA GLY A 252 14.95 1.03 -20.91
C GLY A 252 15.50 1.84 -19.75
N MET A 253 14.65 2.37 -18.86
CA MET A 253 15.14 3.02 -17.62
C MET A 253 15.89 2.00 -16.75
N PRO A 254 17.12 2.30 -16.31
CA PRO A 254 17.85 1.46 -15.38
C PRO A 254 17.07 1.24 -14.08
N ILE A 255 17.09 0.00 -13.57
CA ILE A 255 16.25 -0.39 -12.43
C ILE A 255 16.60 0.36 -11.15
N GLU A 256 17.86 0.75 -10.98
CA GLU A 256 18.35 1.54 -9.87
C GLU A 256 17.78 2.98 -9.90
N GLN A 257 17.67 3.55 -11.09
CA GLN A 257 17.04 4.88 -11.27
C GLN A 257 15.54 4.80 -10.99
N LEU A 258 14.87 3.75 -11.48
CA LEU A 258 13.46 3.53 -11.19
C LEU A 258 13.23 3.27 -9.68
N GLN A 259 14.12 2.53 -9.02
CA GLN A 259 14.06 2.32 -7.58
C GLN A 259 14.11 3.65 -6.81
N LYS A 260 15.01 4.54 -7.18
CA LYS A 260 15.14 5.88 -6.58
C LYS A 260 13.89 6.72 -6.85
N LEU A 261 13.45 6.78 -8.11
CA LEU A 261 12.24 7.52 -8.51
C LEU A 261 11.02 7.09 -7.69
N LEU A 262 10.82 5.79 -7.53
CA LEU A 262 9.72 5.24 -6.77
C LEU A 262 9.93 5.28 -5.25
N GLY A 263 11.15 5.48 -4.76
CA GLY A 263 11.48 5.44 -3.34
C GLY A 263 11.25 4.06 -2.71
N HIS A 264 11.71 3.00 -3.39
CA HIS A 264 11.72 1.66 -2.84
C HIS A 264 12.99 1.41 -2.05
N GLN A 265 12.86 1.01 -0.80
CA GLN A 265 14.01 0.69 0.06
C GLN A 265 14.73 -0.58 -0.39
N ARG A 266 14.03 -1.51 -1.04
CA ARG A 266 14.57 -2.79 -1.52
C ARG A 266 14.36 -2.89 -3.02
N ILE A 267 15.41 -3.28 -3.73
CA ILE A 267 15.37 -3.48 -5.18
C ILE A 267 14.37 -4.56 -5.60
N ASP A 268 14.18 -5.61 -4.77
CA ASP A 268 13.20 -6.67 -4.99
C ASP A 268 11.78 -6.14 -5.23
N THR A 269 11.44 -5.01 -4.60
CA THR A 269 10.13 -4.36 -4.80
C THR A 269 10.01 -3.76 -6.19
N THR A 270 11.11 -3.26 -6.75
CA THR A 270 11.16 -2.70 -8.12
C THR A 270 11.21 -3.83 -9.15
N LEU A 271 11.96 -4.89 -8.86
CA LEU A 271 12.05 -6.09 -9.73
C LEU A 271 10.71 -6.77 -9.98
N GLN A 272 9.73 -6.62 -9.09
CA GLN A 272 8.37 -7.13 -9.31
C GLN A 272 7.69 -6.51 -10.55
N TYR A 273 8.13 -5.35 -11.00
CA TYR A 273 7.64 -4.71 -12.23
C TYR A 273 8.45 -5.12 -13.46
N ALA A 274 9.70 -5.54 -13.26
CA ALA A 274 10.58 -6.05 -14.28
C ALA A 274 10.26 -7.53 -14.59
N MET A 275 9.03 -7.83 -15.00
CA MET A 275 8.78 -9.09 -15.67
C MET A 275 9.45 -9.00 -17.02
N VAL A 276 10.64 -9.62 -17.10
CA VAL A 276 11.47 -9.61 -18.30
C VAL A 276 10.69 -10.27 -19.44
N LYS A 277 10.07 -9.45 -20.29
CA LYS A 277 9.55 -9.95 -21.56
C LYS A 277 10.74 -10.41 -22.41
N GLN A 278 10.64 -11.57 -23.04
CA GLN A 278 11.69 -12.09 -23.93
C GLN A 278 12.06 -11.08 -25.03
N SER A 279 11.10 -10.26 -25.46
CA SER A 279 11.32 -9.14 -26.38
C SER A 279 12.32 -8.10 -25.85
N ASN A 280 12.25 -7.78 -24.56
CA ASN A 280 13.14 -6.79 -23.94
C ASN A 280 14.57 -7.33 -23.83
N VAL A 281 14.74 -8.62 -23.57
CA VAL A 281 16.05 -9.29 -23.58
C VAL A 281 16.68 -9.20 -24.96
N LYS A 282 15.90 -9.48 -26.03
CA LYS A 282 16.37 -9.39 -27.41
C LYS A 282 16.79 -7.98 -27.81
N ILE A 283 16.02 -6.97 -27.40
CA ILE A 283 16.32 -5.56 -27.67
C ILE A 283 17.60 -5.16 -26.92
N ALA A 284 17.69 -5.50 -25.65
CA ALA A 284 18.88 -5.21 -24.83
C ALA A 284 20.12 -5.90 -25.38
N HIS A 285 20.04 -7.18 -25.78
CA HIS A 285 21.15 -7.89 -26.39
C HIS A 285 21.65 -7.15 -27.64
N ARG A 286 20.73 -6.77 -28.55
CA ARG A 286 21.09 -6.02 -29.77
C ARG A 286 21.68 -4.65 -29.50
N LYS A 287 21.26 -3.99 -28.41
CA LYS A 287 21.75 -2.65 -28.06
C LYS A 287 23.12 -2.65 -27.41
N TYR A 288 23.42 -3.66 -26.60
CA TYR A 288 24.61 -3.65 -25.72
C TYR A 288 25.66 -4.68 -26.10
N ILE A 289 25.34 -5.66 -26.91
CA ILE A 289 26.27 -6.75 -27.25
C ILE A 289 26.57 -6.81 -28.75
N GLY A 290 25.68 -6.32 -29.57
CA GLY A 290 25.85 -6.27 -31.02
C GLY A 290 24.56 -6.50 -31.74
#